data_166d2ab20f41c087e54dfa342b445837
#
_entry.id   166d2ab20f41c087e54dfa342b445837
#
_cell.length_a   1.000
_cell.length_b   1.000
_cell.length_c   1.000
_cell.angle_alpha   90.00
_cell.angle_beta   90.00
_cell.angle_gamma   90.00
#
_symmetry.space_group_name_H-M   'P 1'
#
loop_
_entity.id
_entity.type
_entity.pdbx_description
1 polymer ?
#
loop_
_entity_poly.entity_id
_entity_poly.type
_entity_poly.pdbx_seq_one_letter_code
_entity_poly.pdbx_strand_id
1 'polypeptide(L)' 'LVVKEFRNQQLGHQLVAKTIETIHELYPHQTIKISAQNYIKQFYASFGFVATSDVYLEDDIPHLDMELTN' A
#
# COMPACT_ATOMS: atom_id res chain seq x y z
N LEU A 1 9.87 5.61 0.64
CA LEU A 1 8.93 6.26 -0.25
C LEU A 1 7.50 6.11 0.27
N VAL A 2 6.86 7.21 0.51
CA VAL A 2 5.48 7.20 0.99
C VAL A 2 4.54 7.42 -0.20
N VAL A 3 3.60 6.49 -0.38
CA VAL A 3 2.63 6.58 -1.46
C VAL A 3 1.26 6.70 -0.81
N LYS A 4 0.46 7.66 -1.25
CA LYS A 4 -0.92 7.73 -0.83
C LYS A 4 -1.64 6.48 -1.32
N GLU A 5 -2.61 6.02 -0.53
CA GLU A 5 -3.42 4.91 -0.93
C GLU A 5 -3.92 5.08 -2.37
N PHE A 6 -3.99 3.99 -3.12
CA PHE A 6 -4.42 4.00 -4.52
C PHE A 6 -5.92 4.29 -4.60
N ARG A 7 -6.29 5.54 -4.29
CA ARG A 7 -7.69 5.97 -4.26
C ARG A 7 -8.20 6.29 -5.65
N ASN A 8 -9.49 6.24 -5.81
CA ASN A 8 -10.20 6.60 -7.04
C ASN A 8 -9.81 5.74 -8.24
N GLN A 9 -9.12 4.65 -7.98
CA GLN A 9 -8.84 3.67 -8.99
C GLN A 9 -9.74 2.48 -8.70
N GLN A 10 -10.35 1.97 -9.72
CA GLN A 10 -10.90 0.64 -9.60
C GLN A 10 -9.69 -0.25 -9.50
N LEU A 11 -9.39 -0.66 -8.29
CA LEU A 11 -8.13 -1.32 -7.97
C LEU A 11 -8.07 -2.68 -8.62
N GLY A 12 -7.66 -2.70 -9.87
CA GLY A 12 -7.28 -3.93 -10.50
C GLY A 12 -5.94 -4.38 -9.95
N HIS A 13 -5.83 -5.66 -9.67
CA HIS A 13 -4.58 -6.24 -9.19
C HIS A 13 -3.43 -5.89 -10.13
N GLN A 14 -3.67 -5.96 -11.43
CA GLN A 14 -2.65 -5.70 -12.45
C GLN A 14 -2.17 -4.25 -12.43
N LEU A 15 -3.08 -3.31 -12.20
CA LEU A 15 -2.71 -1.90 -12.16
C LEU A 15 -1.81 -1.59 -10.96
N VAL A 16 -2.16 -2.11 -9.80
CA VAL A 16 -1.36 -1.91 -8.60
C VAL A 16 0.00 -2.60 -8.74
N ALA A 17 0.01 -3.82 -9.26
CA ALA A 17 1.25 -4.55 -9.50
C ALA A 17 2.18 -3.78 -10.44
N LYS A 18 1.64 -3.20 -11.50
CA LYS A 18 2.43 -2.42 -12.44
C LYS A 18 2.99 -1.16 -11.79
N THR A 19 2.20 -0.49 -10.96
CA THR A 19 2.64 0.68 -10.23
C THR A 19 3.80 0.35 -9.29
N ILE A 20 3.68 -0.75 -8.54
CA ILE A 20 4.73 -1.21 -7.64
C ILE A 20 6.01 -1.53 -8.41
N GLU A 21 5.88 -2.22 -9.54
CA GLU A 21 7.01 -2.56 -10.40
C GLU A 21 7.73 -1.30 -10.88
N THR A 22 6.97 -0.29 -11.31
CA THR A 22 7.53 0.98 -11.77
C THR A 22 8.26 1.70 -10.65
N ILE A 23 7.69 1.72 -9.44
CA ILE A 23 8.34 2.33 -8.29
C ILE A 23 9.65 1.61 -7.97
N HIS A 24 9.66 0.28 -8.01
CA HIS A 24 10.88 -0.48 -7.75
C HIS A 24 11.97 -0.23 -8.80
N GLU A 25 11.60 0.02 -10.04
CA GLU A 25 12.56 0.39 -11.08
C GLU A 25 13.17 1.76 -10.84
N LEU A 26 12.33 2.73 -10.45
CA LEU A 26 12.77 4.10 -10.23
C LEU A 26 13.49 4.28 -8.89
N TYR A 27 13.11 3.50 -7.89
CA TYR A 27 13.64 3.61 -6.54
C TYR A 27 13.99 2.23 -5.99
N PRO A 28 15.02 1.56 -6.53
CA PRO A 28 15.28 0.14 -6.27
C PRO A 28 15.65 -0.21 -4.83
N HIS A 29 16.02 0.76 -4.01
CA HIS A 29 16.43 0.50 -2.63
C HIS A 29 15.50 1.12 -1.60
N GLN A 30 14.32 1.58 -2.02
CA GLN A 30 13.40 2.23 -1.11
C GLN A 30 12.24 1.33 -0.72
N THR A 31 11.89 1.39 0.56
CA THR A 31 10.68 0.76 1.06
C THR A 31 9.48 1.60 0.66
N ILE A 32 8.43 0.95 0.18
CA ILE A 32 7.18 1.63 -0.17
C ILE A 32 6.28 1.62 1.05
N LYS A 33 5.84 2.78 1.50
CA LYS A 33 4.94 2.92 2.65
C LYS A 33 3.60 3.43 2.18
N ILE A 34 2.54 2.80 2.66
CA ILE A 34 1.17 3.22 2.38
C ILE A 34 0.37 3.31 3.67
N SER A 35 -0.66 4.14 3.64
CA SER A 35 -1.70 4.14 4.67
C SER A 35 -2.93 3.52 4.03
N ALA A 36 -3.28 2.31 4.43
CA ALA A 36 -4.34 1.53 3.80
C ALA A 36 -5.57 1.44 4.68
N GLN A 37 -6.75 1.49 4.05
CA GLN A 37 -7.99 1.22 4.77
C GLN A 37 -8.00 -0.23 5.23
N ASN A 38 -8.41 -0.46 6.46
CA ASN A 38 -8.31 -1.78 7.07
C ASN A 38 -9.06 -2.86 6.29
N TYR A 39 -10.18 -2.51 5.68
CA TYR A 39 -10.99 -3.50 4.98
C TYR A 39 -10.35 -4.03 3.69
N ILE A 40 -9.32 -3.35 3.15
CA ILE A 40 -8.60 -3.82 1.96
C ILE A 40 -7.18 -4.27 2.28
N LYS A 41 -6.89 -4.49 3.56
CA LYS A 41 -5.57 -4.94 4.02
C LYS A 41 -5.12 -6.20 3.27
N GLN A 42 -6.01 -7.17 3.11
CA GLN A 42 -5.68 -8.43 2.45
C GLN A 42 -5.26 -8.23 0.99
N PHE A 43 -5.89 -7.29 0.33
CA PHE A 43 -5.52 -6.96 -1.04
C PHE A 43 -4.05 -6.52 -1.13
N TYR A 44 -3.64 -5.60 -0.26
CA TYR A 44 -2.25 -5.16 -0.25
C TYR A 44 -1.30 -6.25 0.23
N ALA A 45 -1.73 -7.06 1.19
CA ALA A 45 -0.92 -8.17 1.67
C ALA A 45 -0.58 -9.16 0.55
N SER A 46 -1.46 -9.29 -0.44
CA SER A 46 -1.22 -10.18 -1.58
C SER A 46 -0.03 -9.73 -2.43
N PHE A 47 0.40 -8.48 -2.32
CA PHE A 47 1.58 -7.97 -3.01
C PHE A 47 2.84 -8.06 -2.16
N GLY A 48 2.72 -8.50 -0.91
CA GLY A 48 3.84 -8.59 0.01
C GLY A 48 3.92 -7.45 1.02
N PHE A 49 2.94 -6.55 1.04
CA PHE A 49 2.88 -5.51 2.08
C PHE A 49 2.65 -6.14 3.44
N VAL A 50 3.33 -5.60 4.43
CA VAL A 50 3.23 -6.05 5.82
C VAL A 50 2.76 -4.88 6.68
N ALA A 51 1.81 -5.15 7.58
CA ALA A 51 1.33 -4.13 8.50
C ALA A 51 2.44 -3.73 9.47
N THR A 52 2.65 -2.42 9.61
CA THR A 52 3.71 -1.89 10.48
C THR A 52 3.15 -1.03 11.61
N SER A 53 1.84 -0.91 11.70
CA SER A 53 1.18 -0.18 12.79
C SER A 53 -0.09 -0.88 13.20
N ASP A 54 -0.63 -0.49 14.35
CA ASP A 54 -1.98 -0.86 14.75
C ASP A 54 -2.99 -0.08 13.93
N VAL A 55 -4.24 -0.54 13.96
CA VAL A 55 -5.33 0.16 13.28
C VAL A 55 -5.60 1.49 14.00
N TYR A 56 -5.71 2.55 13.22
CA TYR A 56 -6.06 3.87 13.72
C TYR A 56 -7.17 4.46 12.87
N LEU A 57 -7.82 5.50 13.36
CA LEU A 57 -8.89 6.16 12.62
C LEU A 57 -8.33 7.34 11.84
N GLU A 58 -8.66 7.40 10.56
CA GLU A 58 -8.38 8.54 9.71
C GLU A 58 -9.71 8.91 9.05
N ASP A 59 -10.21 10.12 9.31
CA ASP A 59 -11.54 10.54 8.86
C ASP A 59 -12.63 9.55 9.31
N ASP A 60 -12.51 9.04 10.54
CA ASP A 60 -13.41 8.05 11.12
C ASP A 60 -13.45 6.70 10.38
N ILE A 61 -12.49 6.45 9.52
CA ILE A 61 -12.36 5.18 8.80
C ILE A 61 -11.13 4.44 9.33
N PRO A 62 -11.26 3.16 9.71
CA PRO A 62 -10.11 2.40 10.18
C PRO A 62 -9.04 2.25 9.10
N HIS A 63 -7.83 2.66 9.44
CA HIS A 63 -6.65 2.57 8.58
C HIS A 63 -5.51 1.90 9.33
N LEU A 64 -4.49 1.47 8.60
CA LEU A 64 -3.24 1.02 9.18
C LEU A 64 -2.11 1.31 8.19
N ASP A 65 -0.91 1.42 8.73
CA ASP A 65 0.27 1.60 7.88
C ASP A 65 0.77 0.24 7.41
N MET A 66 1.18 0.18 6.16
CA MET A 66 1.78 -1.03 5.59
C MET A 66 3.03 -0.65 4.81
N GLU A 67 3.97 -1.59 4.75
CA GLU A 67 5.23 -1.39 4.02
C GLU A 67 5.55 -2.58 3.15
N LEU A 68 6.10 -2.28 1.99
CA LEU A 68 6.64 -3.28 1.09
C LEU A 68 8.13 -3.01 0.92
N THR A 69 8.94 -3.96 1.37
CA THR A 69 10.39 -3.88 1.24
C THR A 69 10.80 -4.43 -0.12
N ASN A 70 11.66 -3.69 -0.79
CA ASN A 70 12.19 -4.13 -2.08
C ASN A 70 13.31 -5.15 -1.89
#